data_defc5715fc8c0b98ec660a69df54ca6c
#
_entry.id   defc5715fc8c0b98ec660a69df54ca6c
#
_cell.length_a   1.000
_cell.length_b   1.000
_cell.length_c   1.000
_cell.angle_alpha   90.00
_cell.angle_beta   90.00
_cell.angle_gamma   90.00
#
_symmetry.space_group_name_H-M   'P 1'
#
loop_
_entity.id
_entity.type
_entity.pdbx_description
1 polymer ?
#
loop_
_entity_poly.entity_id
_entity_poly.type
_entity_poly.pdbx_seq_one_letter_code
_entity_poly.pdbx_strand_id
1 'polypeptide(L)'
;MSSKLIVAGVLALDDLKTPKRSEKGIVGGAGVYSSVASSFFTNTTLIAAIGNDFPNDITTTLKEKKINLDCVKKLNYPTFHWSGEYVGDMSQAITHETDFQINDHYNWEVKESHKET
;
A
#
# COMPACT_ATOMS: atom_id res chain seq x y z
N MET A 1 0.37 16.80 -15.45
CA MET A 1 0.01 15.79 -16.45
C MET A 1 -0.92 14.79 -15.80
N SER A 2 -2.06 14.51 -16.40
CA SER A 2 -3.02 13.57 -15.83
C SER A 2 -2.53 12.13 -15.96
N SER A 3 -2.87 11.31 -14.98
CA SER A 3 -2.57 9.88 -15.01
C SER A 3 -3.48 9.18 -15.99
N LYS A 4 -2.98 8.11 -16.60
CA LYS A 4 -3.76 7.27 -17.49
C LYS A 4 -4.34 6.05 -16.78
N LEU A 5 -3.92 5.81 -15.55
CA LEU A 5 -4.41 4.71 -14.73
C LEU A 5 -4.46 5.18 -13.27
N ILE A 6 -5.56 4.86 -12.63
CA ILE A 6 -5.71 5.08 -11.19
C ILE A 6 -5.75 3.72 -10.52
N VAL A 7 -4.92 3.54 -9.50
CA VAL A 7 -4.92 2.35 -8.65
C VAL A 7 -5.51 2.75 -7.30
N ALA A 8 -6.57 2.08 -6.88
CA ALA A 8 -7.11 2.19 -5.54
C ALA A 8 -6.78 0.91 -4.79
N GLY A 9 -5.95 0.98 -3.78
CA GLY A 9 -5.52 -0.20 -3.07
C GLY A 9 -4.82 0.13 -1.77
N VAL A 10 -4.80 -0.83 -0.85
CA VAL A 10 -4.23 -0.61 0.47
C VAL A 10 -2.70 -0.55 0.40
N LEU A 11 -2.12 0.28 1.24
CA LEU A 11 -0.70 0.25 1.61
C LEU A 11 -0.63 -0.35 3.00
N ALA A 12 0.25 -1.29 3.19
CA ALA A 12 0.31 -2.07 4.42
C ALA A 12 1.73 -2.17 4.97
N LEU A 13 1.80 -2.40 6.27
CA LEU A 13 3.02 -2.83 6.94
C LEU A 13 2.79 -4.26 7.41
N ASP A 14 3.60 -5.18 6.95
CA ASP A 14 3.42 -6.60 7.19
C ASP A 14 4.51 -7.15 8.11
N ASP A 15 4.11 -7.96 9.09
CA ASP A 15 5.03 -8.79 9.87
C ASP A 15 4.90 -10.20 9.36
N LEU A 16 5.98 -10.73 8.81
CA LEU A 16 5.99 -12.03 8.15
C LEU A 16 6.89 -13.00 8.90
N LYS A 17 6.38 -14.21 9.12
CA LYS A 17 7.17 -15.31 9.64
C LYS A 17 7.14 -16.46 8.63
N THR A 18 8.32 -17.00 8.35
CA THR A 18 8.47 -18.18 7.49
C THR A 18 9.25 -19.24 8.27
N PRO A 19 9.35 -20.48 7.77
CA PRO A 19 10.16 -21.51 8.46
C PRO A 19 11.63 -21.11 8.64
N LYS A 20 12.15 -20.17 7.83
CA LYS A 20 13.56 -19.80 7.85
C LYS A 20 13.85 -18.44 8.47
N ARG A 21 12.88 -17.55 8.58
CA ARG A 21 13.14 -16.19 9.05
C ARG A 21 11.87 -15.45 9.44
N SER A 22 12.05 -14.37 10.19
CA SER A 22 10.99 -13.45 10.55
C SER A 22 11.39 -12.03 10.16
N GLU A 23 10.45 -11.28 9.59
CA GLU A 23 10.64 -9.89 9.22
C GLU A 23 9.47 -9.05 9.72
N LYS A 24 9.74 -7.84 10.16
CA LYS A 24 8.71 -6.91 10.65
C LYS A 24 8.68 -5.64 9.85
N GLY A 25 7.49 -5.05 9.69
CA GLY A 25 7.33 -3.75 9.06
C GLY A 25 7.67 -3.73 7.59
N ILE A 26 7.49 -4.85 6.90
CA ILE A 26 7.71 -4.92 5.45
C ILE A 26 6.56 -4.22 4.76
N VAL A 27 6.89 -3.29 3.84
CA VAL A 27 5.86 -2.60 3.07
C VAL A 27 5.23 -3.57 2.09
N GLY A 28 3.90 -3.61 2.11
CA GLY A 28 3.11 -4.48 1.27
C GLY A 28 1.77 -3.86 0.92
N GLY A 29 0.84 -4.72 0.54
CA GLY A 29 -0.50 -4.31 0.15
C GLY A 29 -0.66 -4.20 -1.36
N ALA A 30 -1.89 -4.41 -1.82
CA ALA A 30 -2.19 -4.42 -3.24
C ALA A 30 -1.88 -3.07 -3.92
N GLY A 31 -2.05 -1.96 -3.20
CA GLY A 31 -1.79 -0.63 -3.74
C GLY A 31 -0.33 -0.41 -4.11
N VAL A 32 0.61 -0.89 -3.29
CA VAL A 32 2.04 -0.79 -3.59
C VAL A 32 2.38 -1.59 -4.84
N TYR A 33 2.04 -2.87 -4.85
CA TYR A 33 2.43 -3.74 -5.95
C TYR A 33 1.78 -3.33 -7.27
N SER A 34 0.49 -3.00 -7.24
CA SER A 34 -0.22 -2.61 -8.46
C SER A 34 0.27 -1.29 -9.03
N SER A 35 0.53 -0.29 -8.16
CA SER A 35 0.99 1.01 -8.64
C SER A 35 2.42 0.94 -9.19
N VAL A 36 3.29 0.17 -8.55
CA VAL A 36 4.67 -0.03 -9.03
C VAL A 36 4.63 -0.76 -10.38
N ALA A 37 3.86 -1.84 -10.49
CA ALA A 37 3.74 -2.58 -11.74
C ALA A 37 3.22 -1.70 -12.88
N SER A 38 2.15 -0.94 -12.65
CA SER A 38 1.58 -0.09 -13.69
C SER A 38 2.49 1.08 -14.06
N SER A 39 3.33 1.56 -13.14
CA SER A 39 4.24 2.68 -13.39
C SER A 39 5.27 2.39 -14.49
N PHE A 40 5.55 1.11 -14.76
CA PHE A 40 6.43 0.73 -15.86
C PHE A 40 5.79 0.92 -17.24
N PHE A 41 4.49 1.07 -17.30
CA PHE A 41 3.75 1.11 -18.56
C PHE A 41 3.05 2.43 -18.80
N THR A 42 2.65 3.14 -17.74
CA THR A 42 1.87 4.35 -17.88
C THR A 42 1.96 5.22 -16.62
N ASN A 43 1.59 6.49 -16.75
CA ASN A 43 1.45 7.37 -15.60
C ASN A 43 0.36 6.84 -14.68
N THR A 44 0.67 6.72 -13.41
CA THR A 44 -0.21 6.08 -12.41
C THR A 44 -0.46 7.03 -11.25
N THR A 45 -1.71 7.14 -10.83
CA THR A 45 -2.11 7.78 -9.58
C THR A 45 -2.55 6.71 -8.59
N LEU A 46 -2.05 6.80 -7.35
CA LEU A 46 -2.41 5.86 -6.28
C LEU A 46 -3.38 6.54 -5.32
N ILE A 47 -4.49 5.87 -5.05
CA ILE A 47 -5.45 6.25 -4.02
C ILE A 47 -5.29 5.30 -2.85
N ALA A 48 -4.91 5.83 -1.69
CA ALA A 48 -4.67 5.02 -0.50
C ALA A 48 -4.62 5.89 0.74
N ALA A 49 -4.61 5.25 1.91
CA ALA A 49 -4.41 5.91 3.19
C ALA A 49 -3.20 5.31 3.88
N ILE A 50 -2.41 6.16 4.53
CA ILE A 50 -1.27 5.75 5.37
C ILE A 50 -1.35 6.46 6.71
N GLY A 51 -0.73 5.85 7.72
CA GLY A 51 -0.55 6.48 9.02
C GLY A 51 0.79 7.17 9.15
N ASN A 52 1.05 7.72 10.34
CA ASN A 52 2.33 8.36 10.63
C ASN A 52 3.49 7.39 10.72
N ASP A 53 3.19 6.10 10.85
CA ASP A 53 4.17 5.01 10.94
C ASP A 53 4.64 4.48 9.58
N PHE A 54 4.10 5.01 8.47
CA PHE A 54 4.51 4.55 7.14
C PHE A 54 5.87 5.13 6.79
N PRO A 55 6.83 4.29 6.33
CA PRO A 55 8.20 4.75 6.07
C PRO A 55 8.29 5.82 4.97
N ASN A 56 8.97 6.93 5.26
CA ASN A 56 9.15 8.02 4.31
C ASN A 56 10.01 7.65 3.11
N ASP A 57 10.96 6.74 3.29
CA ASP A 57 11.80 6.27 2.18
C ASP A 57 11.00 5.54 1.12
N ILE A 58 9.94 4.83 1.52
CA ILE A 58 9.03 4.17 0.57
C ILE A 58 8.23 5.21 -0.20
N THR A 59 7.72 6.25 0.47
CA THR A 59 7.03 7.35 -0.19
C THR A 59 7.94 8.01 -1.23
N THR A 60 9.20 8.25 -0.87
CA THR A 60 10.18 8.82 -1.78
C THR A 60 10.42 7.90 -2.98
N THR A 61 10.54 6.60 -2.75
CA THR A 61 10.74 5.61 -3.82
C THR A 61 9.56 5.61 -4.79
N LEU A 62 8.33 5.66 -4.28
CA LEU A 62 7.14 5.70 -5.13
C LEU A 62 7.12 6.97 -6.00
N LYS A 63 7.50 8.11 -5.44
CA LYS A 63 7.62 9.36 -6.20
C LYS A 63 8.69 9.27 -7.29
N GLU A 64 9.81 8.64 -7.00
CA GLU A 64 10.89 8.43 -7.97
C GLU A 64 10.43 7.57 -9.14
N LYS A 65 9.48 6.68 -8.92
CA LYS A 65 8.86 5.87 -9.96
C LYS A 65 7.76 6.61 -10.71
N LYS A 66 7.59 7.90 -10.43
CA LYS A 66 6.60 8.78 -11.06
C LYS A 66 5.16 8.37 -10.78
N ILE A 67 4.94 7.75 -9.63
CA ILE A 67 3.60 7.47 -9.15
C ILE A 67 3.09 8.73 -8.45
N ASN A 68 1.93 9.22 -8.90
CA ASN A 68 1.32 10.41 -8.31
C ASN A 68 0.67 10.04 -6.98
N LEU A 69 1.11 10.69 -5.90
CA LEU A 69 0.64 10.44 -4.54
C LEU A 69 -0.32 11.51 -4.02
N ASP A 70 -0.86 12.37 -4.90
CA ASP A 70 -1.77 13.44 -4.47
C ASP A 70 -3.03 12.90 -3.78
N CYS A 71 -3.43 11.68 -4.10
CA CYS A 71 -4.59 11.02 -3.53
C CYS A 71 -4.25 10.07 -2.39
N VAL A 72 -2.99 10.01 -1.98
CA VAL A 72 -2.58 9.27 -0.78
C VAL A 72 -2.70 10.22 0.41
N LYS A 73 -3.53 9.84 1.38
CA LYS A 73 -3.77 10.67 2.56
C LYS A 73 -3.12 10.07 3.80
N LYS A 74 -2.51 10.95 4.60
CA LYS A 74 -1.98 10.56 5.90
C LYS A 74 -3.05 10.85 6.95
N LEU A 75 -3.47 9.82 7.66
CA LEU A 75 -4.51 9.90 8.68
C LEU A 75 -3.90 9.60 10.05
N ASN A 76 -4.61 10.01 11.10
CA ASN A 76 -4.16 9.83 12.48
C ASN A 76 -4.58 8.45 13.01
N TYR A 77 -4.18 7.41 12.28
CA TYR A 77 -4.39 6.00 12.63
C TYR A 77 -3.15 5.23 12.22
N PRO A 78 -2.86 4.08 12.81
CA PRO A 78 -1.78 3.22 12.29
C PRO A 78 -2.08 2.80 10.85
N THR A 79 -1.03 2.72 10.04
CA THR A 79 -1.15 2.14 8.69
C THR A 79 -1.71 0.73 8.81
N PHE A 80 -2.48 0.29 7.80
CA PHE A 80 -2.97 -1.08 7.75
C PHE A 80 -1.83 -2.05 8.03
N HIS A 81 -2.03 -2.93 8.99
CA HIS A 81 -1.02 -3.86 9.47
C HIS A 81 -1.54 -5.29 9.40
N TRP A 82 -0.73 -6.17 8.86
CA TRP A 82 -1.02 -7.58 8.81
C TRP A 82 0.15 -8.34 9.43
N SER A 83 -0.16 -9.30 10.27
CA SER A 83 0.84 -10.18 10.86
C SER A 83 0.44 -11.62 10.57
N GLY A 84 1.35 -12.37 9.99
CA GLY A 84 1.05 -13.74 9.62
C GLY A 84 2.28 -14.61 9.47
N GLU A 85 2.00 -15.88 9.26
CA GLU A 85 3.02 -16.91 9.17
C GLU A 85 2.74 -17.80 7.97
N TYR A 86 3.77 -17.99 7.14
CA TYR A 86 3.76 -19.00 6.08
C TYR A 86 4.36 -20.28 6.62
N VAL A 87 3.66 -21.39 6.47
CA VAL A 87 4.05 -22.66 7.05
C VAL A 87 4.31 -23.70 5.97
N GLY A 88 5.10 -24.73 6.33
CA GLY A 88 5.41 -25.84 5.43
C GLY A 88 6.16 -25.40 4.19
N ASP A 89 5.59 -25.68 3.02
CA ASP A 89 6.14 -25.28 1.73
C ASP A 89 5.78 -23.84 1.32
N MET A 90 5.24 -23.08 2.27
CA MET A 90 4.80 -21.70 2.09
C MET A 90 3.56 -21.55 1.19
N SER A 91 2.83 -22.62 0.96
CA SER A 91 1.56 -22.57 0.21
C SER A 91 0.39 -22.10 1.06
N GLN A 92 0.54 -22.09 2.38
CA GLN A 92 -0.49 -21.67 3.32
C GLN A 92 0.02 -20.57 4.23
N ALA A 93 -0.83 -19.57 4.47
CA ALA A 93 -0.56 -18.49 5.40
C ALA A 93 -1.57 -18.55 6.56
N ILE A 94 -1.07 -18.36 7.76
CA ILE A 94 -1.88 -18.23 8.97
C ILE A 94 -1.86 -16.77 9.38
N THR A 95 -3.02 -16.12 9.39
CA THR A 95 -3.13 -14.74 9.85
C THR A 95 -3.20 -14.71 11.37
N HIS A 96 -2.28 -13.98 12.01
CA HIS A 96 -2.27 -13.79 13.46
C HIS A 96 -2.99 -12.52 13.87
N GLU A 97 -2.81 -11.44 13.11
CA GLU A 97 -3.39 -10.16 13.44
C GLU A 97 -3.60 -9.32 12.17
N THR A 98 -4.70 -8.56 12.15
CA THR A 98 -4.98 -7.61 11.08
C THR A 98 -5.52 -6.33 11.71
N ASP A 99 -4.82 -5.21 11.51
CA ASP A 99 -5.33 -3.88 11.89
C ASP A 99 -5.70 -3.13 10.62
N PHE A 100 -7.00 -3.10 10.35
CA PHE A 100 -7.57 -2.50 9.15
C PHE A 100 -8.21 -1.14 9.42
N GLN A 101 -8.12 -0.63 10.63
CA GLN A 101 -8.87 0.51 11.12
C GLN A 101 -8.76 1.75 10.22
N ILE A 102 -7.56 2.04 9.72
CA ILE A 102 -7.33 3.23 8.91
C ILE A 102 -8.21 3.26 7.65
N ASN A 103 -8.47 2.11 7.06
CA ASN A 103 -9.26 2.02 5.84
C ASN A 103 -10.75 2.26 6.09
N ASP A 104 -11.23 2.07 7.31
CA ASP A 104 -12.59 2.39 7.70
C ASP A 104 -12.83 3.91 7.82
N HIS A 105 -11.76 4.67 8.00
CA HIS A 105 -11.81 6.12 8.16
C HIS A 105 -11.34 6.88 6.93
N TYR A 106 -11.02 6.18 5.85
CA TYR A 106 -10.58 6.79 4.61
C TYR A 106 -11.75 6.91 3.63
N ASN A 107 -11.91 8.10 3.09
CA ASN A 107 -12.90 8.34 2.04
C ASN A 107 -12.23 8.07 0.69
N TRP A 108 -12.53 6.92 0.10
CA TRP A 108 -11.98 6.50 -1.19
C TRP A 108 -12.63 7.28 -2.31
N GLU A 109 -12.02 8.40 -2.67
CA GLU A 109 -12.56 9.25 -3.73
C GLU A 109 -11.49 9.68 -4.72
N VAL A 110 -11.92 9.93 -5.94
CA VAL A 110 -11.08 10.42 -7.02
C VAL A 110 -11.18 11.94 -7.04
N LYS A 111 -10.03 12.63 -7.03
CA LYS A 111 -10.02 14.09 -7.17
C LYS A 111 -10.56 14.48 -8.54
N GLU A 112 -11.20 15.65 -8.60
CA GLU A 112 -11.78 16.17 -9.84
C GLU A 112 -10.79 16.16 -11.00
N SER A 113 -9.52 16.51 -10.73
CA SER A 113 -8.45 16.55 -11.71
C SER A 113 -8.13 15.20 -12.35
N HIS A 114 -8.61 14.09 -11.78
CA HIS A 114 -8.33 12.73 -12.28
C HIS A 114 -9.57 12.01 -12.80
N LYS A 115 -10.73 12.65 -12.81
CA LYS A 115 -11.98 11.97 -13.19
C LYS A 115 -12.07 11.57 -14.65
N GLU A 116 -11.22 12.12 -15.50
CA GLU A 116 -11.16 11.75 -16.91
C GLU A 116 -10.13 10.66 -17.24
N THR A 117 -9.54 10.10 -16.20
CA THR A 117 -8.54 9.03 -16.34
C THR A 117 -9.17 7.73 -16.82
#